data_77b076a731055140c7034e83c345d248
#
_entry.id   77b076a731055140c7034e83c345d248
#
_cell.length_a   1.000
_cell.length_b   1.000
_cell.length_c   1.000
_cell.angle_alpha   90.00
_cell.angle_beta   90.00
_cell.angle_gamma   90.00
#
_symmetry.space_group_name_H-M   'P 1'
#
loop_
_entity.id
_entity.type
_entity.pdbx_description
1 polymer ?
#
loop_
_entity_poly.entity_id
_entity_poly.type
_entity_poly.pdbx_seq_one_letter_code
_entity_poly.pdbx_strand_id
1 'polypeptide(L)'
;MKFYGELLVFALLFITNLRVFFVHHVRRDPLVVLAPFTFIVAIFQILAWGIDAFTFLGLFIALLVLLSNFHAIFRYLERLYIDHYSPLMRVWAAFTIIISAAALAATIYFAPVESPNAKLGITETKSYYKGNFRGGFEKAGAFTSKNLIISEYSRSTIPSAKAGAVPHLNIPDNVIVVLMPDKRADTAHYLPYLQQLAASGVRVYSADFFADDGKWIHSVGDVKILRRLVLAVHSLVNNQWFMGQREYYTYNITQELNALLPLLEENAKAEKNDRDYRFFLITDVMGNTAASDYQKKNPEQIAGILNLDSFADYKTAGYGCVEQTDPVLALALGTSRDRSLKLPKLLAQKTVEALHDIK
;
A
#
# COMPACT_ATOMS: atom_id res chain seq x y z
N MET A 1 10.38 4.05 -3.40
CA MET A 1 10.42 4.95 -4.60
C MET A 1 9.40 6.06 -4.47
N LYS A 2 8.11 5.78 -4.21
CA LYS A 2 7.03 6.78 -4.04
C LYS A 2 7.40 7.90 -3.06
N PHE A 3 7.85 7.54 -1.86
CA PHE A 3 8.28 8.49 -0.82
C PHE A 3 9.30 9.53 -1.31
N TYR A 4 10.33 9.09 -2.05
CA TYR A 4 11.34 10.01 -2.59
C TYR A 4 10.77 10.93 -3.67
N GLY A 5 9.79 10.45 -4.43
CA GLY A 5 9.07 11.28 -5.39
C GLY A 5 8.27 12.39 -4.71
N GLU A 6 7.53 12.06 -3.63
CA GLU A 6 6.79 13.03 -2.84
C GLU A 6 7.72 14.10 -2.22
N LEU A 7 8.85 13.65 -1.64
CA LEU A 7 9.89 14.57 -1.14
C LEU A 7 10.38 15.51 -2.24
N LEU A 8 10.65 14.97 -3.45
CA LEU A 8 11.12 15.76 -4.58
C LEU A 8 10.12 16.85 -4.96
N VAL A 9 8.82 16.51 -5.07
CA VAL A 9 7.78 17.50 -5.43
C VAL A 9 7.70 18.60 -4.40
N PHE A 10 7.61 18.27 -3.09
CA PHE A 10 7.51 19.29 -2.05
C PHE A 10 8.79 20.13 -1.92
N ALA A 11 9.96 19.54 -2.12
CA ALA A 11 11.23 20.28 -2.16
C ALA A 11 11.30 21.25 -3.35
N LEU A 12 10.87 20.80 -4.53
CA LEU A 12 10.80 21.66 -5.73
C LEU A 12 9.80 22.81 -5.52
N LEU A 13 8.63 22.55 -4.95
CA LEU A 13 7.64 23.58 -4.61
C LEU A 13 8.20 24.58 -3.62
N PHE A 14 8.90 24.11 -2.59
CA PHE A 14 9.57 24.99 -1.62
C PHE A 14 10.59 25.91 -2.29
N ILE A 15 11.50 25.35 -3.10
CA ILE A 15 12.54 26.09 -3.80
C ILE A 15 11.93 27.10 -4.79
N THR A 16 10.91 26.66 -5.56
CA THR A 16 10.21 27.50 -6.54
C THR A 16 9.61 28.74 -5.90
N ASN A 17 9.03 28.63 -4.73
CA ASN A 17 8.42 29.79 -4.04
C ASN A 17 9.46 30.61 -3.26
N LEU A 18 10.48 29.96 -2.69
CA LEU A 18 11.55 30.64 -1.97
C LEU A 18 12.30 31.64 -2.85
N ARG A 19 12.48 31.35 -4.14
CA ARG A 19 13.15 32.24 -5.11
C ARG A 19 12.54 33.63 -5.18
N VAL A 20 11.21 33.78 -4.95
CA VAL A 20 10.48 35.05 -5.04
C VAL A 20 11.07 36.11 -4.11
N PHE A 21 11.71 35.69 -3.00
CA PHE A 21 12.34 36.56 -2.02
C PHE A 21 13.77 36.94 -2.37
N PHE A 22 14.45 36.16 -3.21
CA PHE A 22 15.87 36.38 -3.55
C PHE A 22 16.07 36.99 -4.94
N VAL A 23 15.03 36.98 -5.79
CA VAL A 23 15.13 37.55 -7.15
C VAL A 23 14.89 39.05 -7.11
N HIS A 24 15.97 39.82 -7.28
CA HIS A 24 15.98 41.29 -7.36
C HIS A 24 16.89 41.72 -8.50
N HIS A 25 16.43 42.67 -9.30
CA HIS A 25 17.20 43.28 -10.40
C HIS A 25 17.86 42.27 -11.38
N VAL A 26 17.11 41.24 -11.79
CA VAL A 26 17.64 40.16 -12.61
C VAL A 26 17.10 40.24 -14.04
N ARG A 27 17.98 40.13 -15.04
CA ARG A 27 17.58 40.10 -16.46
C ARG A 27 16.71 38.90 -16.79
N ARG A 28 16.84 37.80 -16.06
CA ARG A 28 16.02 36.58 -16.20
C ARG A 28 15.98 35.82 -14.87
N ASP A 29 14.84 35.26 -14.58
CA ASP A 29 14.65 34.33 -13.47
C ASP A 29 14.56 32.89 -14.02
N PRO A 30 15.66 32.12 -14.10
CA PRO A 30 15.65 30.78 -14.65
C PRO A 30 14.91 29.78 -13.75
N LEU A 31 14.82 30.06 -12.46
CA LEU A 31 14.16 29.16 -11.50
C LEU A 31 12.63 29.14 -11.66
N VAL A 32 12.06 30.08 -12.44
CA VAL A 32 10.62 30.04 -12.76
C VAL A 32 10.22 28.78 -13.51
N VAL A 33 11.14 28.18 -14.28
CA VAL A 33 10.92 26.95 -15.02
C VAL A 33 10.66 25.75 -14.10
N LEU A 34 11.04 25.85 -12.85
CA LEU A 34 10.74 24.79 -11.85
C LEU A 34 9.22 24.66 -11.62
N ALA A 35 8.41 25.72 -11.79
CA ALA A 35 6.97 25.63 -11.59
C ALA A 35 6.29 24.65 -12.57
N PRO A 36 6.41 24.79 -13.91
CA PRO A 36 5.85 23.81 -14.84
C PRO A 36 6.53 22.44 -14.71
N PHE A 37 7.83 22.38 -14.42
CA PHE A 37 8.54 21.13 -14.22
C PHE A 37 7.98 20.35 -13.02
N THR A 38 7.76 21.02 -11.89
CA THR A 38 7.18 20.40 -10.69
C THR A 38 5.77 19.89 -10.93
N PHE A 39 4.97 20.63 -11.69
CA PHE A 39 3.62 20.21 -12.05
C PHE A 39 3.64 18.93 -12.91
N ILE A 40 4.53 18.85 -13.90
CA ILE A 40 4.72 17.65 -14.71
C ILE A 40 5.17 16.46 -13.86
N VAL A 41 6.14 16.66 -12.96
CA VAL A 41 6.61 15.61 -12.04
C VAL A 41 5.47 15.12 -11.14
N ALA A 42 4.63 16.02 -10.63
CA ALA A 42 3.48 15.64 -9.80
C ALA A 42 2.44 14.81 -10.58
N ILE A 43 2.22 15.12 -11.88
CA ILE A 43 1.38 14.29 -12.75
C ILE A 43 1.99 12.89 -12.92
N PHE A 44 3.29 12.81 -13.23
CA PHE A 44 3.96 11.53 -13.39
C PHE A 44 3.94 10.67 -12.11
N GLN A 45 3.99 11.31 -10.95
CA GLN A 45 3.82 10.60 -9.68
C GLN A 45 2.47 9.91 -9.57
N ILE A 46 1.39 10.63 -9.91
CA ILE A 46 0.04 10.04 -9.88
C ILE A 46 -0.07 8.89 -10.88
N LEU A 47 0.49 9.05 -12.08
CA LEU A 47 0.49 7.99 -13.10
C LEU A 47 1.28 6.75 -12.64
N ALA A 48 2.41 6.95 -11.95
CA ALA A 48 3.29 5.87 -11.54
C ALA A 48 2.83 5.15 -10.25
N TRP A 49 2.27 5.89 -9.28
CA TRP A 49 2.02 5.37 -7.92
C TRP A 49 0.60 5.57 -7.41
N GLY A 50 -0.29 6.11 -8.23
CA GLY A 50 -1.68 6.37 -7.89
C GLY A 50 -1.90 7.64 -7.06
N ILE A 51 -3.17 7.90 -6.73
CA ILE A 51 -3.60 9.06 -5.95
C ILE A 51 -3.67 8.68 -4.48
N ASP A 52 -3.00 9.44 -3.64
CA ASP A 52 -3.20 9.46 -2.19
C ASP A 52 -3.20 10.93 -1.70
N ALA A 53 -3.27 11.13 -0.38
CA ALA A 53 -3.33 12.48 0.18
C ALA A 53 -2.08 13.31 -0.16
N PHE A 54 -0.88 12.72 -0.15
CA PHE A 54 0.35 13.46 -0.44
C PHE A 54 0.52 13.75 -1.93
N THR A 55 0.28 12.77 -2.80
CA THR A 55 0.36 12.97 -4.24
C THR A 55 -0.70 13.95 -4.73
N PHE A 56 -1.94 13.88 -4.18
CA PHE A 56 -3.01 14.84 -4.48
C PHE A 56 -2.65 16.24 -4.00
N LEU A 57 -2.20 16.37 -2.74
CA LEU A 57 -1.77 17.65 -2.18
C LEU A 57 -0.61 18.25 -2.99
N GLY A 58 0.37 17.43 -3.34
CA GLY A 58 1.51 17.83 -4.18
C GLY A 58 1.06 18.36 -5.54
N LEU A 59 0.17 17.65 -6.24
CA LEU A 59 -0.38 18.08 -7.50
C LEU A 59 -1.20 19.38 -7.37
N PHE A 60 -2.05 19.47 -6.34
CA PHE A 60 -2.88 20.65 -6.10
C PHE A 60 -2.03 21.90 -5.84
N ILE A 61 -1.03 21.81 -4.97
CA ILE A 61 -0.11 22.91 -4.69
C ILE A 61 0.71 23.25 -5.96
N ALA A 62 1.19 22.24 -6.70
CA ALA A 62 1.94 22.46 -7.93
C ALA A 62 1.11 23.20 -8.99
N LEU A 63 -0.18 22.87 -9.11
CA LEU A 63 -1.10 23.60 -10.00
C LEU A 63 -1.27 25.06 -9.55
N LEU A 64 -1.50 25.30 -8.27
CA LEU A 64 -1.63 26.68 -7.75
C LEU A 64 -0.35 27.48 -7.95
N VAL A 65 0.82 26.86 -7.72
CA VAL A 65 2.12 27.50 -7.95
C VAL A 65 2.35 27.77 -9.44
N LEU A 66 1.97 26.83 -10.32
CA LEU A 66 2.04 27.05 -11.79
C LEU A 66 1.18 28.24 -12.21
N LEU A 67 -0.08 28.28 -11.79
CA LEU A 67 -1.02 29.37 -12.13
C LEU A 67 -0.54 30.71 -11.61
N SER A 68 -0.08 30.79 -10.37
CA SER A 68 0.43 32.02 -9.78
C SER A 68 1.72 32.52 -10.43
N ASN A 69 2.54 31.62 -10.98
CA ASN A 69 3.77 31.94 -11.67
C ASN A 69 3.61 32.13 -13.19
N PHE A 70 2.39 31.98 -13.72
CA PHE A 70 2.15 32.01 -15.16
C PHE A 70 2.68 33.30 -15.80
N HIS A 71 2.40 34.46 -15.22
CA HIS A 71 2.92 35.74 -15.67
C HIS A 71 4.47 35.81 -15.63
N ALA A 72 5.08 35.25 -14.57
CA ALA A 72 6.54 35.21 -14.45
C ALA A 72 7.16 34.28 -15.53
N ILE A 73 6.49 33.18 -15.87
CA ILE A 73 6.92 32.27 -16.95
C ILE A 73 6.92 32.99 -18.29
N PHE A 74 5.85 33.73 -18.64
CA PHE A 74 5.81 34.53 -19.86
C PHE A 74 6.93 35.58 -19.91
N ARG A 75 7.15 36.32 -18.82
CA ARG A 75 8.24 37.29 -18.74
C ARG A 75 9.61 36.64 -18.99
N TYR A 76 9.80 35.42 -18.45
CA TYR A 76 11.03 34.67 -18.69
C TYR A 76 11.19 34.28 -20.18
N LEU A 77 10.12 33.83 -20.84
CA LEU A 77 10.14 33.46 -22.25
C LEU A 77 10.40 34.66 -23.14
N GLU A 78 9.79 35.80 -22.83
CA GLU A 78 9.97 37.08 -23.56
C GLU A 78 11.26 37.82 -23.19
N ARG A 79 12.08 37.25 -22.29
CA ARG A 79 13.35 37.82 -21.83
C ARG A 79 13.23 39.20 -21.19
N LEU A 80 12.10 39.46 -20.54
CA LEU A 80 11.85 40.72 -19.87
C LEU A 80 12.58 40.82 -18.54
N TYR A 81 13.06 42.03 -18.21
CA TYR A 81 13.72 42.32 -16.95
C TYR A 81 12.73 42.25 -15.79
N ILE A 82 13.19 41.71 -14.66
CA ILE A 82 12.43 41.59 -13.42
C ILE A 82 13.13 42.42 -12.36
N ASP A 83 12.50 43.52 -11.98
CA ASP A 83 13.00 44.35 -10.88
C ASP A 83 12.70 43.71 -9.56
N HIS A 84 11.44 43.46 -9.29
CA HIS A 84 10.98 42.72 -8.10
C HIS A 84 9.61 42.10 -8.36
N TYR A 85 9.28 41.11 -7.53
CA TYR A 85 7.94 40.52 -7.51
C TYR A 85 6.98 41.42 -6.73
N SER A 86 5.70 41.45 -7.12
CA SER A 86 4.67 42.23 -6.45
C SER A 86 4.49 41.80 -5.00
N PRO A 87 4.07 42.73 -4.09
CA PRO A 87 3.81 42.36 -2.70
C PRO A 87 2.83 41.20 -2.55
N LEU A 88 1.78 41.16 -3.38
CA LEU A 88 0.81 40.08 -3.38
C LEU A 88 1.46 38.74 -3.71
N MET A 89 2.36 38.71 -4.69
CA MET A 89 3.10 37.49 -5.05
C MET A 89 4.03 37.03 -3.92
N ARG A 90 4.63 37.97 -3.18
CA ARG A 90 5.46 37.64 -2.01
C ARG A 90 4.62 37.04 -0.86
N VAL A 91 3.45 37.60 -0.57
CA VAL A 91 2.53 37.04 0.44
C VAL A 91 2.08 35.63 0.02
N TRP A 92 1.70 35.46 -1.26
CA TRP A 92 1.33 34.15 -1.79
C TRP A 92 2.48 33.15 -1.72
N ALA A 93 3.70 33.56 -2.09
CA ALA A 93 4.90 32.72 -1.99
C ALA A 93 5.21 32.34 -0.53
N ALA A 94 5.07 33.25 0.43
CA ALA A 94 5.23 32.93 1.85
C ALA A 94 4.24 31.87 2.32
N PHE A 95 2.96 32.01 1.94
CA PHE A 95 1.93 31.04 2.28
C PHE A 95 2.22 29.65 1.68
N THR A 96 2.58 29.59 0.38
CA THR A 96 2.92 28.31 -0.29
C THR A 96 4.22 27.71 0.24
N ILE A 97 5.20 28.49 0.68
CA ILE A 97 6.40 27.99 1.38
C ILE A 97 6.03 27.29 2.68
N ILE A 98 5.17 27.92 3.50
CA ILE A 98 4.73 27.33 4.77
C ILE A 98 4.03 26.00 4.54
N ILE A 99 3.11 25.95 3.57
CA ILE A 99 2.38 24.71 3.25
C ILE A 99 3.34 23.66 2.70
N SER A 100 4.24 24.02 1.79
CA SER A 100 5.20 23.08 1.21
C SER A 100 6.19 22.55 2.26
N ALA A 101 6.63 23.40 3.18
CA ALA A 101 7.49 23.00 4.29
C ALA A 101 6.75 22.06 5.26
N ALA A 102 5.49 22.39 5.60
CA ALA A 102 4.66 21.53 6.43
C ALA A 102 4.39 20.18 5.76
N ALA A 103 4.09 20.17 4.45
CA ALA A 103 3.91 18.95 3.67
C ALA A 103 5.20 18.13 3.60
N LEU A 104 6.35 18.77 3.41
CA LEU A 104 7.66 18.12 3.41
C LEU A 104 7.95 17.47 4.79
N ALA A 105 7.72 18.22 5.87
CA ALA A 105 7.88 17.69 7.22
C ALA A 105 6.92 16.52 7.50
N ALA A 106 5.66 16.63 7.07
CA ALA A 106 4.69 15.56 7.19
C ALA A 106 5.10 14.33 6.38
N THR A 107 5.58 14.50 5.14
CA THR A 107 6.08 13.38 4.32
C THR A 107 7.24 12.67 5.02
N ILE A 108 8.19 13.41 5.61
CA ILE A 108 9.30 12.83 6.37
C ILE A 108 8.78 12.13 7.64
N TYR A 109 7.85 12.75 8.36
CA TYR A 109 7.25 12.18 9.56
C TYR A 109 6.51 10.88 9.26
N PHE A 110 5.80 10.82 8.16
CA PHE A 110 5.05 9.64 7.69
C PHE A 110 5.85 8.76 6.72
N ALA A 111 7.18 8.91 6.66
CA ALA A 111 8.02 8.04 5.85
C ALA A 111 7.69 6.56 6.11
N PRO A 112 7.59 5.73 5.06
CA PRO A 112 7.35 4.31 5.24
C PRO A 112 8.44 3.71 6.10
N VAL A 113 8.06 2.82 7.02
CA VAL A 113 9.03 2.04 7.79
C VAL A 113 9.62 1.01 6.84
N GLU A 114 10.86 1.22 6.43
CA GLU A 114 11.60 0.19 5.71
C GLU A 114 11.81 -0.97 6.67
N SER A 115 11.24 -2.09 6.34
CA SER A 115 11.44 -3.28 7.12
C SER A 115 12.82 -3.84 6.77
N PRO A 116 13.71 -4.04 7.74
CA PRO A 116 15.09 -4.42 7.47
C PRO A 116 15.18 -5.93 7.17
N ASN A 117 14.76 -6.36 5.99
CA ASN A 117 14.79 -7.75 5.55
C ASN A 117 16.14 -8.43 5.81
N ALA A 118 17.23 -7.78 5.40
CA ALA A 118 18.57 -8.30 5.59
C ALA A 118 18.97 -8.42 7.07
N LYS A 119 18.49 -7.51 7.93
CA LYS A 119 18.77 -7.55 9.38
C LYS A 119 17.98 -8.62 10.10
N LEU A 120 16.79 -8.96 9.60
CA LEU A 120 15.95 -10.02 10.14
C LEU A 120 16.31 -11.40 9.57
N GLY A 121 17.21 -11.47 8.58
CA GLY A 121 17.58 -12.71 7.92
C GLY A 121 16.43 -13.30 7.12
N ILE A 122 15.59 -12.45 6.51
CA ILE A 122 14.44 -12.88 5.72
C ILE A 122 14.80 -12.88 4.24
N THR A 123 14.33 -13.91 3.54
CA THR A 123 14.34 -14.00 2.08
C THR A 123 12.94 -13.76 1.54
N GLU A 124 12.87 -13.05 0.44
CA GLU A 124 11.65 -12.83 -0.34
C GLU A 124 11.87 -13.43 -1.72
N THR A 125 11.00 -14.38 -2.10
CA THR A 125 11.01 -14.99 -3.43
C THR A 125 9.70 -14.64 -4.12
N LYS A 126 9.78 -14.14 -5.36
CA LYS A 126 8.60 -13.81 -6.17
C LYS A 126 8.47 -14.78 -7.33
N SER A 127 7.30 -15.38 -7.45
CA SER A 127 6.91 -16.23 -8.57
C SER A 127 5.83 -15.53 -9.39
N TYR A 128 6.01 -15.50 -10.70
CA TYR A 128 5.15 -14.79 -11.62
C TYR A 128 4.40 -15.77 -12.52
N TYR A 129 3.08 -15.75 -12.43
CA TYR A 129 2.19 -16.63 -13.19
C TYR A 129 1.39 -15.82 -14.20
N LYS A 130 1.55 -16.17 -15.48
CA LYS A 130 0.80 -15.58 -16.59
C LYS A 130 -0.52 -16.31 -16.76
N GLY A 131 -1.62 -15.59 -16.76
CA GLY A 131 -2.93 -16.19 -16.94
C GLY A 131 -4.08 -15.32 -16.48
N ASN A 132 -5.27 -15.91 -16.39
CA ASN A 132 -6.45 -15.25 -15.84
C ASN A 132 -6.78 -15.85 -14.48
N PHE A 133 -6.24 -15.26 -13.43
CA PHE A 133 -6.44 -15.71 -12.04
C PHE A 133 -7.54 -14.97 -11.32
N ARG A 134 -8.06 -13.88 -11.86
CA ARG A 134 -9.12 -13.07 -11.21
C ARG A 134 -10.54 -13.59 -11.43
N GLY A 135 -10.73 -14.61 -12.24
CA GLY A 135 -12.07 -15.07 -12.60
C GLY A 135 -12.91 -13.97 -13.27
N GLY A 136 -14.10 -13.69 -12.72
CA GLY A 136 -15.00 -12.62 -13.14
C GLY A 136 -14.75 -11.27 -12.47
N PHE A 137 -13.73 -11.18 -11.62
CA PHE A 137 -13.41 -9.97 -10.85
C PHE A 137 -12.93 -8.87 -11.77
N GLU A 138 -13.78 -7.92 -12.02
CA GLU A 138 -13.61 -6.81 -12.96
C GLU A 138 -13.25 -7.26 -14.38
N LYS A 139 -14.09 -6.91 -15.31
CA LYS A 139 -13.71 -6.95 -16.71
C LYS A 139 -12.41 -6.14 -16.83
N ALA A 140 -11.30 -6.84 -17.00
CA ALA A 140 -10.04 -6.17 -17.20
C ALA A 140 -10.20 -5.17 -18.32
N GLY A 141 -9.92 -3.91 -18.07
CA GLY A 141 -9.78 -2.93 -19.13
C GLY A 141 -8.70 -3.39 -20.12
N ALA A 142 -8.64 -2.83 -21.30
CA ALA A 142 -7.68 -3.20 -22.36
C ALA A 142 -6.20 -3.14 -21.89
N PHE A 143 -5.92 -2.49 -20.78
CA PHE A 143 -4.58 -2.22 -20.24
C PHE A 143 -4.26 -2.96 -18.94
N THR A 144 -5.14 -3.86 -18.47
CA THR A 144 -4.92 -4.58 -17.21
C THR A 144 -4.55 -6.04 -17.49
N SER A 145 -3.49 -6.49 -16.86
CA SER A 145 -3.08 -7.89 -16.87
C SER A 145 -3.86 -8.66 -15.80
N LYS A 146 -4.12 -9.93 -16.07
CA LYS A 146 -4.75 -10.85 -15.13
C LYS A 146 -3.76 -11.80 -14.48
N ASN A 147 -2.48 -11.47 -14.58
CA ASN A 147 -1.40 -12.26 -14.02
C ASN A 147 -1.44 -12.27 -12.50
N LEU A 148 -0.79 -13.26 -11.91
CA LEU A 148 -0.67 -13.43 -10.48
C LEU A 148 0.80 -13.37 -10.09
N ILE A 149 1.12 -12.58 -9.05
CA ILE A 149 2.41 -12.62 -8.39
C ILE A 149 2.22 -13.27 -7.02
N ILE A 150 2.98 -14.31 -6.75
CA ILE A 150 3.05 -14.92 -5.42
C ILE A 150 4.37 -14.53 -4.79
N SER A 151 4.31 -13.86 -3.66
CA SER A 151 5.47 -13.52 -2.84
C SER A 151 5.57 -14.48 -1.67
N GLU A 152 6.69 -15.15 -1.56
CA GLU A 152 7.02 -16.02 -0.44
C GLU A 152 7.99 -15.30 0.48
N TYR A 153 7.69 -15.28 1.75
CA TYR A 153 8.55 -14.77 2.81
C TYR A 153 8.95 -15.92 3.72
N SER A 154 10.24 -16.14 3.83
CA SER A 154 10.80 -17.18 4.69
C SER A 154 12.07 -16.69 5.37
N ARG A 155 12.48 -17.36 6.45
CA ARG A 155 13.74 -17.07 7.08
C ARG A 155 14.87 -17.71 6.28
N SER A 156 15.93 -16.95 6.02
CA SER A 156 17.14 -17.48 5.38
C SER A 156 17.77 -18.55 6.25
N THR A 157 18.14 -19.66 5.63
CA THR A 157 18.88 -20.75 6.27
C THR A 157 20.33 -20.36 6.62
N ILE A 158 20.82 -19.22 6.08
CA ILE A 158 22.17 -18.72 6.38
C ILE A 158 22.10 -17.98 7.72
N PRO A 159 22.76 -18.49 8.79
CA PRO A 159 22.74 -17.82 10.08
C PRO A 159 23.43 -16.46 9.95
N SER A 160 22.66 -15.39 9.98
CA SER A 160 23.23 -14.08 10.25
C SER A 160 23.71 -14.09 11.72
N ALA A 161 24.95 -13.73 11.97
CA ALA A 161 25.55 -13.71 13.31
C ALA A 161 24.81 -12.83 14.36
N LYS A 162 23.73 -12.17 13.94
CA LYS A 162 22.86 -11.33 14.78
C LYS A 162 21.41 -11.86 14.92
N ALA A 163 21.07 -12.95 14.24
CA ALA A 163 19.74 -13.55 14.40
C ALA A 163 19.72 -14.38 15.67
N GLY A 164 19.01 -13.94 16.69
CA GLY A 164 18.76 -14.70 17.91
C GLY A 164 18.20 -16.10 17.60
N ALA A 165 18.28 -17.01 18.60
CA ALA A 165 17.75 -18.36 18.48
C ALA A 165 16.29 -18.31 17.96
N VAL A 166 16.01 -19.09 16.94
CA VAL A 166 14.63 -19.24 16.40
C VAL A 166 13.85 -20.02 17.43
N PRO A 167 12.69 -19.54 17.87
CA PRO A 167 11.75 -20.42 18.55
C PRO A 167 11.44 -21.59 17.60
N HIS A 168 11.61 -22.82 18.05
CA HIS A 168 11.14 -23.98 17.29
C HIS A 168 9.61 -23.93 17.26
N LEU A 169 9.08 -23.45 16.15
CA LEU A 169 7.65 -23.47 15.89
C LEU A 169 7.24 -24.88 15.49
N ASN A 170 6.39 -25.52 16.30
CA ASN A 170 5.76 -26.79 15.95
C ASN A 170 4.58 -26.53 14.98
N ILE A 171 4.86 -25.96 13.83
CA ILE A 171 3.88 -25.89 12.73
C ILE A 171 3.95 -27.24 12.02
N PRO A 172 2.80 -27.90 11.77
CA PRO A 172 2.80 -29.13 10.98
C PRO A 172 3.41 -28.89 9.60
N ASP A 173 4.30 -29.76 9.17
CA ASP A 173 5.04 -29.63 7.90
C ASP A 173 4.14 -29.60 6.65
N ASN A 174 2.89 -30.05 6.80
CA ASN A 174 1.88 -30.08 5.75
C ASN A 174 0.95 -28.86 5.77
N VAL A 175 1.24 -27.83 6.58
CA VAL A 175 0.44 -26.59 6.62
C VAL A 175 1.12 -25.49 5.83
N ILE A 176 0.42 -24.95 4.83
CA ILE A 176 0.83 -23.80 4.02
C ILE A 176 0.11 -22.57 4.56
N VAL A 177 0.89 -21.56 4.99
CA VAL A 177 0.35 -20.31 5.51
C VAL A 177 0.21 -19.29 4.38
N VAL A 178 -0.99 -18.78 4.16
CA VAL A 178 -1.32 -17.88 3.04
C VAL A 178 -1.98 -16.62 3.55
N LEU A 179 -1.41 -15.47 3.22
CA LEU A 179 -2.06 -14.18 3.39
C LEU A 179 -2.85 -13.84 2.13
N MET A 180 -4.14 -13.60 2.30
CA MET A 180 -5.03 -13.02 1.30
C MET A 180 -5.16 -11.53 1.58
N PRO A 181 -4.52 -10.65 0.81
CA PRO A 181 -4.70 -9.21 0.96
C PRO A 181 -6.17 -8.82 0.81
N ASP A 182 -6.58 -7.74 1.46
CA ASP A 182 -7.91 -7.17 1.23
C ASP A 182 -8.06 -6.78 -0.25
N LYS A 183 -9.29 -6.65 -0.71
CA LYS A 183 -9.56 -6.30 -2.11
C LYS A 183 -8.67 -5.16 -2.59
N ARG A 184 -7.94 -5.39 -3.67
CA ARG A 184 -7.02 -4.46 -4.32
C ARG A 184 -5.83 -4.00 -3.47
N ALA A 185 -5.69 -4.50 -2.25
CA ALA A 185 -4.44 -4.34 -1.53
C ALA A 185 -3.40 -5.27 -2.14
N ASP A 186 -2.20 -4.79 -2.26
CA ASP A 186 -1.06 -5.59 -2.70
C ASP A 186 -0.25 -6.10 -1.48
N THR A 187 0.60 -7.07 -1.72
CA THR A 187 1.49 -7.62 -0.69
C THR A 187 2.32 -6.56 0.02
N ALA A 188 2.66 -5.46 -0.67
CA ALA A 188 3.46 -4.38 -0.11
C ALA A 188 2.76 -3.66 1.07
N HIS A 189 1.43 -3.66 1.10
CA HIS A 189 0.65 -3.07 2.20
C HIS A 189 0.85 -3.85 3.52
N TYR A 190 1.08 -5.16 3.44
CA TYR A 190 1.26 -6.04 4.60
C TYR A 190 2.73 -6.36 4.90
N LEU A 191 3.67 -5.76 4.18
CA LEU A 191 5.09 -6.08 4.24
C LEU A 191 5.67 -6.10 5.68
N PRO A 192 5.40 -5.10 6.56
CA PRO A 192 5.93 -5.14 7.92
C PRO A 192 5.45 -6.34 8.73
N TYR A 193 4.19 -6.73 8.54
CA TYR A 193 3.61 -7.90 9.20
C TYR A 193 4.20 -9.20 8.67
N LEU A 194 4.25 -9.37 7.34
CA LEU A 194 4.81 -10.56 6.69
C LEU A 194 6.26 -10.81 7.11
N GLN A 195 7.04 -9.73 7.22
CA GLN A 195 8.43 -9.81 7.65
C GLN A 195 8.56 -10.20 9.13
N GLN A 196 7.70 -9.70 10.01
CA GLN A 196 7.70 -10.11 11.40
C GLN A 196 7.27 -11.57 11.56
N LEU A 197 6.30 -12.00 10.76
CA LEU A 197 5.84 -13.39 10.75
C LEU A 197 6.95 -14.33 10.25
N ALA A 198 7.62 -13.98 9.15
CA ALA A 198 8.76 -14.74 8.64
C ALA A 198 9.95 -14.74 9.61
N ALA A 199 10.21 -13.63 10.32
CA ALA A 199 11.23 -13.56 11.37
C ALA A 199 10.93 -14.51 12.54
N SER A 200 9.65 -14.77 12.80
CA SER A 200 9.22 -15.77 13.80
C SER A 200 9.37 -17.21 13.32
N GLY A 201 9.86 -17.44 12.10
CA GLY A 201 10.11 -18.79 11.55
C GLY A 201 8.97 -19.36 10.70
N VAL A 202 7.91 -18.59 10.47
CA VAL A 202 6.79 -19.01 9.63
C VAL A 202 7.12 -18.74 8.15
N ARG A 203 6.97 -19.73 7.29
CA ARG A 203 6.98 -19.57 5.84
C ARG A 203 5.59 -19.12 5.40
N VAL A 204 5.47 -17.92 4.85
CA VAL A 204 4.18 -17.34 4.49
C VAL A 204 4.17 -16.89 3.03
N TYR A 205 3.07 -17.20 2.36
CA TYR A 205 2.80 -16.81 0.99
C TYR A 205 1.78 -15.66 0.96
N SER A 206 1.96 -14.73 0.06
CA SER A 206 1.01 -13.67 -0.21
C SER A 206 0.78 -13.56 -1.72
N ALA A 207 -0.47 -13.43 -2.12
CA ALA A 207 -0.87 -13.38 -3.52
C ALA A 207 -1.27 -11.97 -3.94
N ASP A 208 -0.79 -11.55 -5.08
CA ASP A 208 -1.03 -10.23 -5.67
C ASP A 208 -1.71 -10.39 -7.03
N PHE A 209 -3.04 -10.31 -7.02
CA PHE A 209 -3.86 -10.50 -8.22
C PHE A 209 -3.97 -9.24 -9.07
N PHE A 210 -3.55 -8.08 -8.55
CA PHE A 210 -3.70 -6.78 -9.17
C PHE A 210 -2.36 -6.07 -9.41
N ALA A 211 -1.25 -6.82 -9.33
CA ALA A 211 0.10 -6.27 -9.39
C ALA A 211 0.39 -5.47 -10.66
N ASP A 212 -0.18 -5.92 -11.79
CA ASP A 212 0.03 -5.29 -13.10
C ASP A 212 -1.04 -4.23 -13.43
N ASP A 213 -1.99 -3.97 -12.54
CA ASP A 213 -3.00 -2.95 -12.77
C ASP A 213 -2.39 -1.56 -12.71
N GLY A 214 -2.78 -0.73 -13.66
CA GLY A 214 -2.40 0.68 -13.63
C GLY A 214 -2.92 1.35 -12.36
N LYS A 215 -2.03 1.64 -11.44
CA LYS A 215 -2.38 2.18 -10.10
C LYS A 215 -3.19 3.46 -10.16
N TRP A 216 -3.05 4.23 -11.22
CA TRP A 216 -3.79 5.48 -11.41
C TRP A 216 -5.29 5.27 -11.71
N ILE A 217 -5.67 4.14 -12.31
CA ILE A 217 -7.08 3.83 -12.65
C ILE A 217 -7.87 3.45 -11.40
N HIS A 218 -7.21 2.80 -10.45
CA HIS A 218 -7.85 2.22 -9.27
C HIS A 218 -7.68 3.06 -7.99
N SER A 219 -6.83 4.10 -8.04
CA SER A 219 -6.33 4.81 -6.87
C SER A 219 -7.42 5.46 -5.99
N VAL A 220 -8.49 5.97 -6.56
CA VAL A 220 -9.59 6.58 -5.78
C VAL A 220 -10.45 5.51 -5.11
N GLY A 221 -10.66 4.36 -5.80
CA GLY A 221 -11.40 3.22 -5.26
C GLY A 221 -10.60 2.41 -4.22
N ASP A 222 -9.28 2.59 -4.20
CA ASP A 222 -8.38 1.80 -3.35
C ASP A 222 -8.09 2.44 -2.00
N VAL A 223 -8.51 3.68 -1.77
CA VAL A 223 -8.45 4.26 -0.44
C VAL A 223 -9.42 3.51 0.47
N LYS A 224 -8.90 2.60 1.29
CA LYS A 224 -9.66 1.69 2.17
C LYS A 224 -10.75 2.41 2.95
N ILE A 225 -10.46 3.61 3.43
CA ILE A 225 -11.44 4.40 4.18
C ILE A 225 -12.57 4.94 3.31
N LEU A 226 -12.29 5.39 2.09
CA LEU A 226 -13.34 5.84 1.18
C LEU A 226 -14.25 4.68 0.80
N ARG A 227 -13.70 3.49 0.53
CA ARG A 227 -14.49 2.28 0.31
C ARG A 227 -15.40 1.95 1.50
N ARG A 228 -14.87 2.06 2.71
CA ARG A 228 -15.62 1.79 3.94
C ARG A 228 -16.68 2.84 4.22
N LEU A 229 -16.38 4.11 4.02
CA LEU A 229 -17.38 5.17 4.12
C LEU A 229 -18.50 4.97 3.10
N VAL A 230 -18.15 4.67 1.85
CA VAL A 230 -19.14 4.37 0.81
C VAL A 230 -19.98 3.16 1.20
N LEU A 231 -19.36 2.06 1.66
CA LEU A 231 -20.09 0.87 2.12
C LEU A 231 -20.95 1.17 3.34
N ALA A 232 -20.46 1.95 4.32
CA ALA A 232 -21.21 2.33 5.51
C ALA A 232 -22.42 3.20 5.16
N VAL A 233 -22.23 4.21 4.29
CA VAL A 233 -23.33 5.05 3.83
C VAL A 233 -24.37 4.21 3.08
N HIS A 234 -23.93 3.32 2.18
CA HIS A 234 -24.84 2.46 1.44
C HIS A 234 -25.55 1.43 2.32
N SER A 235 -24.88 0.92 3.39
CA SER A 235 -25.54 0.02 4.34
C SER A 235 -26.72 0.70 5.07
N LEU A 236 -26.62 2.02 5.27
CA LEU A 236 -27.67 2.80 5.92
C LEU A 236 -28.77 3.26 4.95
N VAL A 237 -28.38 3.65 3.73
CA VAL A 237 -29.29 4.28 2.76
C VAL A 237 -29.86 3.25 1.78
N ASN A 238 -29.07 2.27 1.36
CA ASN A 238 -29.45 1.25 0.38
C ASN A 238 -28.86 -0.11 0.74
N ASN A 239 -29.48 -0.79 1.70
CA ASN A 239 -29.04 -2.08 2.19
C ASN A 239 -29.00 -3.17 1.09
N GLN A 240 -29.91 -3.12 0.13
CA GLN A 240 -29.94 -4.09 -0.98
C GLN A 240 -28.67 -3.98 -1.85
N TRP A 241 -28.26 -2.76 -2.19
CA TRP A 241 -27.01 -2.53 -2.90
C TRP A 241 -25.81 -3.01 -2.09
N PHE A 242 -25.79 -2.70 -0.79
CA PHE A 242 -24.72 -3.13 0.11
C PHE A 242 -24.58 -4.65 0.14
N MET A 243 -25.68 -5.38 0.28
CA MET A 243 -25.68 -6.84 0.29
C MET A 243 -25.20 -7.41 -1.05
N GLY A 244 -25.66 -6.86 -2.17
CA GLY A 244 -25.21 -7.27 -3.51
C GLY A 244 -23.71 -7.04 -3.71
N GLN A 245 -23.15 -5.94 -3.20
CA GLN A 245 -21.70 -5.70 -3.25
C GLN A 245 -20.93 -6.70 -2.38
N ARG A 246 -21.43 -7.00 -1.19
CA ARG A 246 -20.82 -8.00 -0.30
C ARG A 246 -20.79 -9.38 -0.95
N GLU A 247 -21.87 -9.82 -1.55
CA GLU A 247 -21.95 -11.09 -2.27
C GLU A 247 -20.97 -11.11 -3.46
N TYR A 248 -20.94 -10.04 -4.22
CA TYR A 248 -20.01 -9.89 -5.34
C TYR A 248 -18.54 -10.01 -4.89
N TYR A 249 -18.16 -9.36 -3.79
CA TYR A 249 -16.80 -9.47 -3.26
C TYR A 249 -16.49 -10.88 -2.76
N THR A 250 -17.39 -11.46 -1.99
CA THR A 250 -17.22 -12.82 -1.47
C THR A 250 -17.06 -13.82 -2.60
N TYR A 251 -17.88 -13.72 -3.64
CA TYR A 251 -17.77 -14.58 -4.81
C TYR A 251 -16.42 -14.47 -5.49
N ASN A 252 -15.95 -13.26 -5.74
CA ASN A 252 -14.70 -13.05 -6.46
C ASN A 252 -13.46 -13.48 -5.65
N ILE A 253 -13.40 -13.19 -4.36
CA ILE A 253 -12.32 -13.68 -3.48
C ILE A 253 -12.33 -15.21 -3.42
N THR A 254 -13.51 -15.84 -3.44
CA THR A 254 -13.61 -17.31 -3.54
C THR A 254 -13.01 -17.83 -4.86
N GLN A 255 -13.21 -17.12 -5.97
CA GLN A 255 -12.57 -17.49 -7.25
C GLN A 255 -11.05 -17.33 -7.21
N GLU A 256 -10.56 -16.28 -6.54
CA GLU A 256 -9.12 -16.08 -6.32
C GLU A 256 -8.52 -17.22 -5.47
N LEU A 257 -9.21 -17.65 -4.40
CA LEU A 257 -8.79 -18.81 -3.60
C LEU A 257 -8.78 -20.10 -4.43
N ASN A 258 -9.82 -20.34 -5.23
CA ASN A 258 -9.88 -21.50 -6.12
C ASN A 258 -8.73 -21.53 -7.14
N ALA A 259 -8.22 -20.39 -7.54
CA ALA A 259 -7.09 -20.30 -8.47
C ALA A 259 -5.73 -20.43 -7.76
N LEU A 260 -5.62 -19.88 -6.56
CA LEU A 260 -4.36 -19.78 -5.82
C LEU A 260 -3.97 -21.08 -5.11
N LEU A 261 -4.93 -21.70 -4.38
CA LEU A 261 -4.60 -22.82 -3.50
C LEU A 261 -4.04 -24.04 -4.27
N PRO A 262 -4.59 -24.45 -5.42
CA PRO A 262 -4.00 -25.54 -6.22
C PRO A 262 -2.57 -25.24 -6.69
N LEU A 263 -2.27 -23.98 -7.07
CA LEU A 263 -0.92 -23.59 -7.48
C LEU A 263 0.08 -23.70 -6.34
N LEU A 264 -0.32 -23.29 -5.13
CA LEU A 264 0.54 -23.41 -3.96
C LEU A 264 0.74 -24.86 -3.55
N GLU A 265 -0.27 -25.70 -3.67
CA GLU A 265 -0.18 -27.14 -3.41
C GLU A 265 0.75 -27.82 -4.41
N GLU A 266 0.62 -27.52 -5.70
CA GLU A 266 1.50 -28.06 -6.75
C GLU A 266 2.96 -27.66 -6.50
N ASN A 267 3.22 -26.40 -6.17
CA ASN A 267 4.56 -25.92 -5.84
C ASN A 267 5.13 -26.64 -4.60
N ALA A 268 4.31 -26.82 -3.57
CA ALA A 268 4.75 -27.49 -2.34
C ALA A 268 5.04 -28.97 -2.56
N LYS A 269 4.24 -29.67 -3.37
CA LYS A 269 4.47 -31.06 -3.77
C LYS A 269 5.75 -31.23 -4.58
N ALA A 270 6.03 -30.28 -5.49
CA ALA A 270 7.26 -30.29 -6.26
C ALA A 270 8.53 -30.09 -5.40
N GLU A 271 8.42 -29.39 -4.26
CA GLU A 271 9.57 -29.16 -3.38
C GLU A 271 9.82 -30.26 -2.34
N LYS A 272 8.77 -30.85 -1.73
CA LYS A 272 8.91 -31.59 -0.45
C LYS A 272 8.32 -33.01 -0.42
N ASN A 273 7.76 -33.56 -1.44
CA ASN A 273 7.04 -34.83 -1.48
C ASN A 273 5.51 -34.71 -1.63
N ASP A 274 4.94 -35.78 -2.17
CA ASP A 274 3.50 -35.94 -2.41
C ASP A 274 2.75 -36.19 -1.10
N ARG A 275 2.50 -35.09 -0.35
CA ARG A 275 1.72 -35.08 0.89
C ARG A 275 0.45 -34.29 0.66
N ASP A 276 -0.60 -34.61 1.41
CA ASP A 276 -1.80 -33.77 1.46
C ASP A 276 -1.51 -32.51 2.26
N TYR A 277 -1.55 -31.36 1.58
CA TYR A 277 -1.34 -30.06 2.20
C TYR A 277 -2.65 -29.45 2.64
N ARG A 278 -2.60 -28.78 3.80
CA ARG A 278 -3.70 -27.98 4.34
C ARG A 278 -3.29 -26.51 4.38
N PHE A 279 -4.26 -25.63 4.21
CA PHE A 279 -3.99 -24.20 4.16
C PHE A 279 -4.44 -23.51 5.44
N PHE A 280 -3.57 -22.66 5.99
CA PHE A 280 -3.93 -21.71 7.03
C PHE A 280 -4.07 -20.35 6.38
N LEU A 281 -5.30 -19.83 6.34
CA LEU A 281 -5.62 -18.59 5.66
C LEU A 281 -5.57 -17.41 6.63
N ILE A 282 -4.74 -16.43 6.31
CA ILE A 282 -4.71 -15.14 6.99
C ILE A 282 -5.49 -14.17 6.12
N THR A 283 -6.53 -13.58 6.65
CA THR A 283 -7.45 -12.71 5.92
C THR A 283 -7.57 -11.36 6.59
N ASP A 284 -7.99 -10.37 5.82
CA ASP A 284 -8.33 -9.05 6.33
C ASP A 284 -9.74 -8.70 5.81
N VAL A 285 -10.54 -8.06 6.63
CA VAL A 285 -11.88 -7.50 6.36
C VAL A 285 -12.80 -8.41 5.51
N MET A 286 -12.89 -8.14 4.20
CA MET A 286 -13.82 -8.84 3.29
C MET A 286 -13.35 -10.27 2.99
N GLY A 287 -12.06 -10.52 3.04
CA GLY A 287 -11.49 -11.84 2.82
C GLY A 287 -11.97 -12.89 3.82
N ASN A 288 -12.29 -12.48 5.05
CA ASN A 288 -12.72 -13.41 6.09
C ASN A 288 -14.04 -14.13 5.75
N THR A 289 -15.01 -13.44 5.16
CA THR A 289 -16.28 -14.06 4.75
C THR A 289 -16.05 -15.10 3.66
N ALA A 290 -15.25 -14.76 2.65
CA ALA A 290 -14.91 -15.67 1.56
C ALA A 290 -14.15 -16.91 2.05
N ALA A 291 -13.15 -16.72 2.91
CA ALA A 291 -12.38 -17.81 3.50
C ALA A 291 -13.26 -18.75 4.36
N SER A 292 -14.18 -18.17 5.16
CA SER A 292 -15.11 -18.95 5.97
C SER A 292 -16.09 -19.75 5.10
N ASP A 293 -16.58 -19.18 4.01
CA ASP A 293 -17.45 -19.89 3.08
C ASP A 293 -16.69 -20.96 2.28
N TYR A 294 -15.42 -20.70 1.96
CA TYR A 294 -14.53 -21.68 1.34
C TYR A 294 -14.27 -22.86 2.28
N GLN A 295 -13.97 -22.60 3.57
CA GLN A 295 -13.74 -23.62 4.58
C GLN A 295 -14.97 -24.51 4.77
N LYS A 296 -16.17 -23.95 4.79
CA LYS A 296 -17.41 -24.74 4.91
C LYS A 296 -17.58 -25.73 3.75
N LYS A 297 -17.11 -25.35 2.54
CA LYS A 297 -17.18 -26.20 1.34
C LYS A 297 -16.05 -27.21 1.25
N ASN A 298 -14.87 -26.86 1.80
CA ASN A 298 -13.63 -27.64 1.71
C ASN A 298 -12.97 -27.75 3.10
N PRO A 299 -13.64 -28.38 4.08
CA PRO A 299 -13.16 -28.39 5.48
C PRO A 299 -11.82 -29.12 5.63
N GLU A 300 -11.54 -30.10 4.78
CA GLU A 300 -10.31 -30.89 4.82
C GLU A 300 -9.08 -30.13 4.32
N GLN A 301 -9.28 -29.17 3.41
CA GLN A 301 -8.20 -28.39 2.84
C GLN A 301 -7.78 -27.22 3.74
N ILE A 302 -8.64 -26.73 4.61
CA ILE A 302 -8.38 -25.54 5.43
C ILE A 302 -8.09 -25.95 6.87
N ALA A 303 -6.83 -25.74 7.29
CA ALA A 303 -6.38 -26.00 8.65
C ALA A 303 -6.89 -24.97 9.65
N GLY A 304 -7.08 -23.73 9.21
CA GLY A 304 -7.61 -22.65 10.04
C GLY A 304 -7.71 -21.33 9.29
N ILE A 305 -8.42 -20.38 9.88
CA ILE A 305 -8.58 -19.02 9.35
C ILE A 305 -8.28 -18.03 10.46
N LEU A 306 -7.43 -17.04 10.17
CA LEU A 306 -7.14 -15.93 11.06
C LEU A 306 -7.58 -14.63 10.38
N ASN A 307 -8.50 -13.90 11.02
CA ASN A 307 -8.87 -12.58 10.57
C ASN A 307 -8.06 -11.52 11.32
N LEU A 308 -7.20 -10.80 10.60
CA LEU A 308 -6.37 -9.74 11.18
C LEU A 308 -7.20 -8.61 11.79
N ASP A 309 -8.37 -8.31 11.23
CA ASP A 309 -9.29 -7.30 11.76
C ASP A 309 -9.82 -7.65 13.18
N SER A 310 -9.87 -8.93 13.54
CA SER A 310 -10.36 -9.36 14.87
C SER A 310 -9.44 -9.00 16.02
N PHE A 311 -8.16 -8.75 15.74
CA PHE A 311 -7.17 -8.36 16.75
C PHE A 311 -6.94 -6.85 16.82
N ALA A 312 -7.53 -6.10 15.89
CA ALA A 312 -7.45 -4.66 15.93
C ALA A 312 -8.34 -4.13 17.06
N ASP A 313 -7.83 -3.17 17.83
CA ASP A 313 -8.66 -2.39 18.72
C ASP A 313 -9.81 -1.80 17.90
N TYR A 314 -11.02 -1.77 18.47
CA TYR A 314 -12.24 -1.31 17.76
C TYR A 314 -12.07 0.03 17.06
N LYS A 315 -11.23 0.93 17.62
CA LYS A 315 -10.89 2.22 17.00
C LYS A 315 -10.03 2.09 15.73
N THR A 316 -9.28 1.02 15.61
CA THR A 316 -8.40 0.75 14.47
C THR A 316 -8.96 -0.33 13.55
N ALA A 317 -9.92 -1.11 14.07
CA ALA A 317 -10.57 -2.16 13.30
C ALA A 317 -11.13 -1.56 12.02
N GLY A 318 -10.64 -2.04 10.94
CA GLY A 318 -11.15 -1.57 9.72
C GLY A 318 -10.45 -0.41 9.06
N TYR A 319 -9.46 0.18 9.67
CA TYR A 319 -8.77 1.37 9.14
C TYR A 319 -7.32 1.08 8.73
N GLY A 320 -6.99 -0.15 8.40
CA GLY A 320 -5.67 -0.49 7.91
C GLY A 320 -4.61 -0.58 9.00
N CYS A 321 -4.97 -1.17 10.13
CA CYS A 321 -4.03 -1.39 11.23
C CYS A 321 -2.80 -2.22 10.81
N VAL A 322 -2.92 -3.00 9.74
CA VAL A 322 -1.83 -3.80 9.15
C VAL A 322 -1.35 -3.20 7.85
N GLU A 323 -2.25 -2.60 7.10
CA GLU A 323 -2.04 -2.02 5.78
C GLU A 323 -1.35 -0.66 5.90
N GLN A 324 -0.27 -0.46 5.17
CA GLN A 324 0.40 0.85 5.05
C GLN A 324 -0.34 1.75 4.05
N THR A 325 -1.60 2.04 4.33
CA THR A 325 -2.40 2.95 3.52
C THR A 325 -2.06 4.39 3.77
N ASP A 326 -2.85 5.26 3.19
CA ASP A 326 -2.74 6.71 3.23
C ASP A 326 -2.41 7.22 4.65
N PRO A 327 -1.22 7.80 4.86
CA PRO A 327 -0.75 8.19 6.18
C PRO A 327 -1.55 9.34 6.80
N VAL A 328 -2.14 10.20 5.97
CA VAL A 328 -2.91 11.35 6.48
C VAL A 328 -4.26 10.88 7.00
N LEU A 329 -4.89 9.97 6.28
CA LEU A 329 -6.13 9.37 6.73
C LEU A 329 -5.93 8.50 7.98
N ALA A 330 -4.84 7.75 8.05
CA ALA A 330 -4.47 7.01 9.24
C ALA A 330 -4.29 7.92 10.45
N LEU A 331 -3.64 9.09 10.28
CA LEU A 331 -3.51 10.07 11.34
C LEU A 331 -4.86 10.68 11.76
N ALA A 332 -5.68 11.09 10.79
CA ALA A 332 -6.98 11.71 11.04
C ALA A 332 -7.95 10.79 11.79
N LEU A 333 -7.79 9.48 11.62
CA LEU A 333 -8.61 8.46 12.27
C LEU A 333 -8.01 7.93 13.57
N GLY A 334 -6.86 8.45 14.00
CA GLY A 334 -6.16 8.00 15.18
C GLY A 334 -5.50 6.61 15.00
N THR A 335 -5.45 6.09 13.80
CA THR A 335 -4.69 4.89 13.46
C THR A 335 -3.24 5.33 13.24
N SER A 336 -2.45 5.33 14.29
CA SER A 336 -1.05 5.71 14.16
C SER A 336 -0.31 4.71 13.28
N ARG A 337 0.55 5.21 12.38
CA ARG A 337 1.64 4.40 11.87
C ARG A 337 2.50 4.01 13.04
N ASP A 338 2.46 2.76 13.39
CA ASP A 338 3.36 2.25 14.39
C ASP A 338 4.76 2.08 13.78
N ARG A 339 5.54 3.16 13.76
CA ARG A 339 6.93 3.15 13.33
C ARG A 339 7.80 2.19 14.15
N SER A 340 7.35 1.85 15.35
CA SER A 340 8.07 0.92 16.23
C SER A 340 7.86 -0.55 15.84
N LEU A 341 7.01 -0.83 14.87
CA LEU A 341 6.61 -2.19 14.47
C LEU A 341 5.92 -2.97 15.60
N LYS A 342 5.36 -2.31 16.61
CA LYS A 342 4.69 -2.98 17.73
C LYS A 342 3.47 -3.78 17.25
N LEU A 343 2.62 -3.16 16.45
CA LEU A 343 1.43 -3.81 15.93
C LEU A 343 1.75 -4.97 14.98
N PRO A 344 2.63 -4.83 13.97
CA PRO A 344 3.07 -5.96 13.16
C PRO A 344 3.63 -7.13 13.99
N LYS A 345 4.42 -6.85 15.03
CA LYS A 345 4.94 -7.87 15.94
C LYS A 345 3.84 -8.57 16.74
N LEU A 346 2.91 -7.81 17.31
CA LEU A 346 1.78 -8.35 18.06
C LEU A 346 0.94 -9.26 17.17
N LEU A 347 0.62 -8.84 15.96
CA LEU A 347 -0.15 -9.62 15.00
C LEU A 347 0.60 -10.89 14.59
N ALA A 348 1.92 -10.80 14.37
CA ALA A 348 2.73 -11.97 14.07
C ALA A 348 2.74 -12.98 15.25
N GLN A 349 2.84 -12.49 16.49
CA GLN A 349 2.73 -13.34 17.68
C GLN A 349 1.36 -14.04 17.77
N LYS A 350 0.28 -13.29 17.56
CA LYS A 350 -1.09 -13.85 17.55
C LYS A 350 -1.28 -14.88 16.44
N THR A 351 -0.68 -14.66 15.28
CA THR A 351 -0.70 -15.65 14.20
C THR A 351 0.06 -16.92 14.57
N VAL A 352 1.22 -16.76 15.20
CA VAL A 352 2.02 -17.89 15.69
C VAL A 352 1.26 -18.68 16.76
N GLU A 353 0.62 -17.99 17.72
CA GLU A 353 -0.25 -18.63 18.72
C GLU A 353 -1.37 -19.45 18.04
N ALA A 354 -2.06 -18.86 17.07
CA ALA A 354 -3.12 -19.54 16.32
C ALA A 354 -2.62 -20.74 15.49
N LEU A 355 -1.38 -20.66 14.97
CA LEU A 355 -0.75 -21.78 14.26
C LEU A 355 -0.37 -22.94 15.18
N HIS A 356 -0.01 -22.65 16.44
CA HIS A 356 0.25 -23.69 17.45
C HIS A 356 -0.99 -24.48 17.86
N ASP A 357 -2.17 -23.86 17.75
CA ASP A 357 -3.45 -24.50 18.09
C ASP A 357 -3.96 -25.45 16.99
N ILE A 358 -3.28 -25.49 15.84
CA ILE A 358 -3.62 -26.41 14.75
C ILE A 358 -3.16 -27.83 15.12
N LYS A 359 -4.12 -28.73 15.16
CA LYS A 359 -3.90 -30.17 15.41
C LYS A 359 -3.76 -30.95 14.11
#